data_3149ae9471c09660dfbc5742bd4e9884
#
_entry.id   3149ae9471c09660dfbc5742bd4e9884
#
_cell.length_a   1.000
_cell.length_b   1.000
_cell.length_c   1.000
_cell.angle_alpha   90.00
_cell.angle_beta   90.00
_cell.angle_gamma   90.00
#
_symmetry.space_group_name_H-M   'P 1'
#
loop_
_entity.id
_entity.type
_entity.pdbx_description
1 polymer ?
#
loop_
_entity_poly.entity_id
_entity_poly.type
_entity_poly.pdbx_seq_one_letter_code
_entity_poly.pdbx_strand_id
1 'polypeptide(L)'
;MATNPTPRIGKAQRATKESDIQVEWNLDGTGKTDIDTGLPFFDHMLTALGAHGSFDLTVHARGDVEIDAHHTVEDTGIVMGQALAQALGDKAGIRRFGDAFIPMDETLAHAAVDLSLIHISEPTRR
;
A
#
# COMPACT_ATOMS: atom_id res chain seq x y z
N MET A 1 32.69 -6.36 8.53
CA MET A 1 31.91 -6.25 7.32
C MET A 1 30.47 -5.96 7.66
N ALA A 2 29.92 -4.98 7.00
CA ALA A 2 28.52 -4.66 7.23
C ALA A 2 27.63 -5.70 6.56
N THR A 3 26.59 -6.15 7.25
CA THR A 3 25.57 -7.01 6.66
C THR A 3 24.44 -6.15 6.13
N ASN A 4 23.86 -6.56 5.01
CA ASN A 4 22.69 -5.88 4.51
C ASN A 4 21.53 -6.08 5.48
N PRO A 5 20.78 -5.02 5.77
CA PRO A 5 19.61 -5.19 6.62
C PRO A 5 18.59 -6.10 5.95
N THR A 6 17.83 -6.81 6.77
CA THR A 6 16.73 -7.63 6.26
C THR A 6 15.68 -6.72 5.62
N PRO A 7 15.23 -7.02 4.40
CA PRO A 7 14.18 -6.24 3.76
C PRO A 7 12.89 -6.23 4.60
N ARG A 8 12.23 -5.09 4.60
CA ARG A 8 10.96 -4.93 5.30
C ARG A 8 9.83 -5.32 4.36
N ILE A 9 9.35 -6.55 4.54
CA ILE A 9 8.33 -7.13 3.68
C ILE A 9 7.08 -7.42 4.48
N GLY A 10 5.95 -6.97 3.99
CA GLY A 10 4.66 -7.30 4.55
C GLY A 10 3.84 -8.10 3.53
N LYS A 11 3.11 -9.08 4.02
CA LYS A 11 2.20 -9.88 3.22
C LYS A 11 0.87 -9.95 3.93
N ALA A 12 -0.20 -9.72 3.19
CA ALA A 12 -1.53 -9.80 3.72
C ALA A 12 -2.48 -10.34 2.66
N GLN A 13 -3.50 -11.04 3.11
CA GLN A 13 -4.51 -11.61 2.23
C GLN A 13 -5.85 -11.55 2.92
N ARG A 14 -6.89 -11.30 2.13
CA ARG A 14 -8.26 -11.36 2.60
C ARG A 14 -9.12 -11.96 1.51
N ALA A 15 -9.81 -13.04 1.84
CA ALA A 15 -10.73 -13.69 0.93
C ALA A 15 -12.13 -13.70 1.54
N THR A 16 -13.09 -13.26 0.78
CA THR A 16 -14.50 -13.34 1.12
C THR A 16 -15.24 -14.04 -0.02
N LYS A 17 -16.54 -14.18 0.08
CA LYS A 17 -17.32 -14.76 -1.03
C LYS A 17 -17.24 -13.89 -2.28
N GLU A 18 -17.00 -12.60 -2.11
CA GLU A 18 -17.10 -11.62 -3.18
C GLU A 18 -15.76 -11.14 -3.68
N SER A 19 -14.69 -11.37 -2.93
CA SER A 19 -13.38 -10.88 -3.32
C SER A 19 -12.28 -11.74 -2.73
N ASP A 20 -11.13 -11.70 -3.40
CA ASP A 20 -9.89 -12.33 -2.93
C ASP A 20 -8.77 -11.36 -3.24
N ILE A 21 -8.10 -10.89 -2.20
CA ILE A 21 -7.08 -9.84 -2.34
C ILE A 21 -5.81 -10.31 -1.67
N GLN A 22 -4.71 -10.22 -2.42
CA GLN A 22 -3.39 -10.58 -1.95
C GLN A 22 -2.45 -9.41 -2.18
N VAL A 23 -1.69 -9.06 -1.15
CA VAL A 23 -0.70 -7.99 -1.22
C VAL A 23 0.63 -8.48 -0.65
N GLU A 24 1.69 -8.21 -1.38
CA GLU A 24 3.04 -8.35 -0.88
C GLU A 24 3.76 -7.03 -1.13
N TRP A 25 4.31 -6.43 -0.08
CA TRP A 25 4.90 -5.10 -0.15
C TRP A 25 6.27 -5.13 0.49
N ASN A 26 7.30 -4.96 -0.34
CA ASN A 26 8.68 -4.83 0.13
C ASN A 26 9.06 -3.36 0.09
N LEU A 27 9.22 -2.76 1.27
CA LEU A 27 9.55 -1.34 1.38
C LEU A 27 10.98 -1.06 0.93
N ASP A 28 11.83 -2.05 0.89
CA ASP A 28 13.23 -1.93 0.52
C ASP A 28 13.50 -2.52 -0.87
N GLY A 29 12.54 -2.34 -1.76
CA GLY A 29 12.61 -2.86 -3.11
C GLY A 29 13.31 -1.93 -4.08
N THR A 30 13.08 -2.18 -5.37
CA THR A 30 13.70 -1.43 -6.46
C THR A 30 12.67 -0.83 -7.42
N GLY A 31 11.40 -0.93 -7.12
CA GLY A 31 10.33 -0.41 -7.96
C GLY A 31 9.67 -1.44 -8.86
N LYS A 32 9.82 -2.72 -8.53
CA LYS A 32 9.19 -3.80 -9.29
C LYS A 32 7.74 -3.93 -8.88
N THR A 33 6.85 -3.86 -9.84
CA THR A 33 5.42 -3.91 -9.55
C THR A 33 4.74 -5.03 -10.32
N ASP A 34 3.75 -5.63 -9.69
CA ASP A 34 2.91 -6.65 -10.30
C ASP A 34 1.49 -6.41 -9.79
N ILE A 35 0.72 -5.64 -10.55
CA ILE A 35 -0.56 -5.12 -10.11
C ILE A 35 -1.67 -5.61 -11.03
N ASP A 36 -2.68 -6.22 -10.45
CA ASP A 36 -3.86 -6.66 -11.19
C ASP A 36 -5.08 -6.62 -10.26
N THR A 37 -5.87 -5.57 -10.38
CA THR A 37 -7.09 -5.41 -9.59
C THR A 37 -8.36 -5.51 -10.42
N GLY A 38 -8.23 -5.59 -11.73
CA GLY A 38 -9.38 -5.55 -12.64
C GLY A 38 -9.86 -4.15 -12.95
N LEU A 39 -9.24 -3.12 -12.36
CA LEU A 39 -9.58 -1.72 -12.57
C LEU A 39 -8.37 -1.03 -13.17
N PRO A 40 -8.36 -0.75 -14.48
CA PRO A 40 -7.14 -0.25 -15.15
C PRO A 40 -6.55 1.02 -14.56
N PHE A 41 -7.38 1.99 -14.19
CA PHE A 41 -6.88 3.23 -13.61
C PHE A 41 -6.26 3.00 -12.23
N PHE A 42 -6.91 2.16 -11.41
CA PHE A 42 -6.38 1.81 -10.10
C PHE A 42 -5.06 1.07 -10.24
N ASP A 43 -4.97 0.15 -11.21
CA ASP A 43 -3.72 -0.56 -11.49
C ASP A 43 -2.61 0.42 -11.84
N HIS A 44 -2.93 1.44 -12.65
CA HIS A 44 -1.96 2.47 -13.01
C HIS A 44 -1.48 3.26 -11.78
N MET A 45 -2.41 3.63 -10.90
CA MET A 45 -2.05 4.37 -9.69
C MET A 45 -1.18 3.55 -8.75
N LEU A 46 -1.50 2.28 -8.56
CA LEU A 46 -0.70 1.41 -7.69
C LEU A 46 0.67 1.11 -8.29
N THR A 47 0.73 0.96 -9.60
CA THR A 47 2.01 0.79 -10.29
C THR A 47 2.89 2.03 -10.10
N ALA A 48 2.31 3.22 -10.21
CA ALA A 48 3.03 4.47 -9.98
C ALA A 48 3.53 4.56 -8.53
N LEU A 49 2.69 4.16 -7.56
CA LEU A 49 3.10 4.14 -6.17
C LEU A 49 4.33 3.26 -5.97
N GLY A 50 4.31 2.04 -6.48
CA GLY A 50 5.43 1.12 -6.33
C GLY A 50 6.69 1.63 -7.02
N ALA A 51 6.55 2.06 -8.27
CA ALA A 51 7.70 2.51 -9.04
C ALA A 51 8.34 3.76 -8.46
N HIS A 52 7.53 4.78 -8.16
CA HIS A 52 8.05 6.04 -7.65
C HIS A 52 8.49 5.97 -6.19
N GLY A 53 7.89 5.06 -5.41
CA GLY A 53 8.30 4.84 -4.03
C GLY A 53 9.49 3.90 -3.90
N SER A 54 9.96 3.32 -5.00
CA SER A 54 11.01 2.31 -5.00
C SER A 54 10.64 1.08 -4.16
N PHE A 55 9.36 0.76 -4.15
CA PHE A 55 8.86 -0.45 -3.50
C PHE A 55 8.81 -1.60 -4.49
N ASP A 56 8.91 -2.82 -3.99
CA ASP A 56 8.43 -3.96 -4.76
C ASP A 56 7.03 -4.25 -4.26
N LEU A 57 6.05 -4.09 -5.14
CA LEU A 57 4.65 -4.15 -4.75
C LEU A 57 3.90 -5.11 -5.65
N THR A 58 3.31 -6.12 -5.04
CA THR A 58 2.42 -7.05 -5.71
C THR A 58 1.02 -6.87 -5.12
N VAL A 59 0.05 -6.59 -5.97
CA VAL A 59 -1.35 -6.46 -5.56
C VAL A 59 -2.20 -7.23 -6.57
N HIS A 60 -2.79 -8.31 -6.13
CA HIS A 60 -3.72 -9.07 -6.94
C HIS A 60 -5.06 -9.07 -6.25
N ALA A 61 -6.04 -8.48 -6.88
CA ALA A 61 -7.38 -8.40 -6.35
C ALA A 61 -8.36 -8.96 -7.37
N ARG A 62 -9.24 -9.81 -6.90
CA ARG A 62 -10.31 -10.39 -7.69
C ARG A 62 -11.62 -10.12 -7.00
N GLY A 63 -12.52 -9.48 -7.68
CA GLY A 63 -13.81 -9.13 -7.13
C GLY A 63 -14.78 -8.78 -8.23
N ASP A 64 -15.98 -8.42 -7.84
CA ASP A 64 -17.06 -8.12 -8.78
C ASP A 64 -17.03 -6.65 -9.17
N VAL A 65 -15.97 -6.27 -9.91
CA VAL A 65 -15.75 -4.88 -10.28
C VAL A 65 -16.78 -4.35 -11.27
N GLU A 66 -17.47 -5.24 -11.98
CA GLU A 66 -18.51 -4.82 -12.93
C GLU A 66 -19.75 -4.31 -12.20
N ILE A 67 -20.00 -4.80 -10.99
CA ILE A 67 -21.13 -4.36 -10.19
C ILE A 67 -20.73 -3.23 -9.26
N ASP A 68 -19.62 -3.40 -8.53
CA ASP A 68 -19.24 -2.42 -7.53
C ASP A 68 -17.72 -2.38 -7.33
N ALA A 69 -17.07 -1.46 -8.04
CA ALA A 69 -15.64 -1.27 -7.91
C ALA A 69 -15.25 -0.74 -6.52
N HIS A 70 -16.19 -0.09 -5.83
CA HIS A 70 -15.92 0.50 -4.52
C HIS A 70 -15.42 -0.53 -3.51
N HIS A 71 -16.06 -1.70 -3.47
CA HIS A 71 -15.66 -2.75 -2.54
C HIS A 71 -14.24 -3.25 -2.81
N THR A 72 -13.91 -3.43 -4.08
CA THR A 72 -12.57 -3.88 -4.44
C THR A 72 -11.51 -2.86 -4.05
N VAL A 73 -11.73 -1.58 -4.31
CA VAL A 73 -10.78 -0.52 -3.97
C VAL A 73 -10.64 -0.41 -2.46
N GLU A 74 -11.75 -0.41 -1.74
CA GLU A 74 -11.73 -0.30 -0.28
C GLU A 74 -11.01 -1.49 0.36
N ASP A 75 -11.35 -2.69 -0.05
CA ASP A 75 -10.75 -3.89 0.51
C ASP A 75 -9.26 -3.97 0.17
N THR A 76 -8.89 -3.58 -1.04
CA THR A 76 -7.48 -3.53 -1.42
C THR A 76 -6.72 -2.55 -0.52
N GLY A 77 -7.30 -1.40 -0.24
CA GLY A 77 -6.69 -0.43 0.66
C GLY A 77 -6.48 -0.99 2.06
N ILE A 78 -7.48 -1.72 2.57
CA ILE A 78 -7.37 -2.35 3.90
C ILE A 78 -6.24 -3.36 3.92
N VAL A 79 -6.17 -4.24 2.92
CA VAL A 79 -5.14 -5.29 2.87
C VAL A 79 -3.75 -4.67 2.68
N MET A 80 -3.64 -3.62 1.85
CA MET A 80 -2.37 -2.89 1.70
C MET A 80 -1.93 -2.28 3.02
N GLY A 81 -2.86 -1.70 3.78
CA GLY A 81 -2.54 -1.15 5.09
C GLY A 81 -2.03 -2.21 6.06
N GLN A 82 -2.62 -3.40 6.02
CA GLN A 82 -2.16 -4.52 6.85
C GLN A 82 -0.75 -4.96 6.44
N ALA A 83 -0.48 -5.04 5.14
CA ALA A 83 0.84 -5.39 4.66
C ALA A 83 1.87 -4.33 5.04
N LEU A 84 1.52 -3.06 4.94
CA LEU A 84 2.40 -1.97 5.34
C LEU A 84 2.71 -2.03 6.84
N ALA A 85 1.70 -2.24 7.67
CA ALA A 85 1.90 -2.34 9.11
C ALA A 85 2.84 -3.49 9.46
N GLN A 86 2.68 -4.62 8.79
CA GLN A 86 3.55 -5.77 9.00
C GLN A 86 4.99 -5.45 8.57
N ALA A 87 5.16 -4.80 7.42
CA ALA A 87 6.48 -4.46 6.91
C ALA A 87 7.20 -3.46 7.81
N LEU A 88 6.47 -2.50 8.38
CA LEU A 88 7.05 -1.49 9.26
C LEU A 88 7.46 -2.05 10.61
N GLY A 89 6.82 -3.13 11.05
CA GLY A 89 7.12 -3.74 12.33
C GLY A 89 7.00 -2.76 13.49
N ASP A 90 8.09 -2.57 14.24
CA ASP A 90 8.11 -1.63 15.36
C ASP A 90 8.32 -0.18 14.93
N LYS A 91 8.41 0.04 13.63
CA LYS A 91 8.60 1.37 13.02
C LYS A 91 9.91 2.04 13.40
N ALA A 92 10.90 1.24 13.80
CA ALA A 92 12.22 1.80 14.15
C ALA A 92 12.90 2.37 12.92
N GLY A 93 13.50 3.53 13.07
CA GLY A 93 14.31 4.14 12.01
C GLY A 93 13.54 4.76 10.87
N ILE A 94 12.21 4.82 10.93
CA ILE A 94 11.43 5.42 9.85
C ILE A 94 11.32 6.94 10.05
N ARG A 95 11.03 7.63 8.94
CA ARG A 95 10.59 9.01 9.00
C ARG A 95 9.08 8.99 9.23
N ARG A 96 8.64 9.55 10.33
CA ARG A 96 7.23 9.50 10.73
C ARG A 96 6.32 10.27 9.79
N PHE A 97 6.76 11.44 9.33
CA PHE A 97 5.95 12.35 8.53
C PHE A 97 6.43 12.39 7.09
N GLY A 98 5.51 12.49 6.16
CA GLY A 98 5.83 12.72 4.76
C GLY A 98 4.70 13.49 4.09
N ASP A 99 5.04 14.31 3.11
CA ASP A 99 4.05 15.02 2.33
C ASP A 99 4.58 15.32 0.94
N ALA A 100 3.66 15.57 0.04
CA ALA A 100 4.02 15.93 -1.32
C ALA A 100 2.90 16.73 -1.98
N PHE A 101 3.28 17.69 -2.81
CA PHE A 101 2.40 18.38 -3.74
C PHE A 101 2.82 17.98 -5.14
N ILE A 102 1.92 17.42 -5.91
CA ILE A 102 2.22 16.96 -7.27
C ILE A 102 1.28 17.65 -8.25
N PRO A 103 1.78 18.60 -9.02
CA PRO A 103 0.99 19.24 -10.06
C PRO A 103 1.03 18.44 -11.36
N MET A 104 -0.08 18.44 -12.07
CA MET A 104 -0.13 17.93 -13.44
C MET A 104 -1.19 18.72 -14.20
N ASP A 105 -0.73 19.51 -15.13
CA ASP A 105 -1.56 20.47 -15.86
C ASP A 105 -2.35 21.36 -14.89
N GLU A 106 -3.68 21.36 -14.94
CA GLU A 106 -4.52 22.15 -14.06
C GLU A 106 -4.88 21.42 -12.75
N THR A 107 -4.36 20.21 -12.58
CA THR A 107 -4.66 19.39 -11.39
C THR A 107 -3.51 19.47 -10.40
N LEU A 108 -3.86 19.56 -9.13
CA LEU A 108 -2.89 19.53 -8.03
C LEU A 108 -3.32 18.47 -7.03
N ALA A 109 -2.43 17.50 -6.76
CA ALA A 109 -2.64 16.52 -5.71
C ALA A 109 -1.77 16.85 -4.52
N HIS A 110 -2.33 16.77 -3.33
CA HIS A 110 -1.60 16.95 -2.08
C HIS A 110 -1.87 15.74 -1.18
N ALA A 111 -0.82 15.14 -0.69
CA ALA A 111 -0.93 14.04 0.26
C ALA A 111 -0.03 14.30 1.45
N ALA A 112 -0.51 13.98 2.64
CA ALA A 112 0.26 14.09 3.86
C ALA A 112 0.03 12.83 4.67
N VAL A 113 1.10 12.27 5.22
CA VAL A 113 1.05 11.00 5.94
C VAL A 113 1.74 11.14 7.28
N ASP A 114 1.11 10.63 8.31
CA ASP A 114 1.68 10.51 9.65
C ASP A 114 1.63 9.05 10.06
N LEU A 115 2.78 8.40 10.13
CA LEU A 115 2.88 7.01 10.56
C LEU A 115 3.10 7.00 12.07
N SER A 116 2.00 7.20 12.80
CA SER A 116 2.05 7.34 14.25
C SER A 116 2.69 6.14 14.93
N LEU A 117 3.56 6.41 15.89
CA LEU A 117 4.22 5.36 16.67
C LEU A 117 3.45 4.99 17.93
N ILE A 118 2.38 5.71 18.24
CA ILE A 118 1.77 5.64 19.56
C ILE A 118 0.44 4.90 19.58
N HIS A 119 -0.36 5.01 18.53
CA HIS A 119 -1.76 4.61 18.56
C HIS A 119 -2.08 3.32 17.84
N ILE A 120 -1.12 2.45 17.73
CA ILE A 120 -1.31 1.21 16.98
C ILE A 120 -2.38 0.33 17.62
N SER A 121 -2.46 0.32 18.94
CA SER A 121 -3.33 -0.58 19.66
C SER A 121 -4.65 0.07 20.09
N GLU A 122 -4.94 1.27 19.64
CA GLU A 122 -6.14 1.98 20.05
C GLU A 122 -6.95 2.45 18.85
N PRO A 123 -7.55 1.52 18.11
CA PRO A 123 -8.20 1.84 16.86
C PRO A 123 -9.43 2.73 17.00
N THR A 124 -10.02 2.81 18.17
CA THR A 124 -11.20 3.64 18.39
C THR A 124 -10.87 5.00 18.95
N ARG A 125 -9.62 5.29 19.07
CA ARG A 125 -9.16 6.53 19.62
C ARG A 125 -9.54 7.71 18.73
N ARG A 126 -9.92 8.77 19.35
CA ARG A 126 -10.32 9.95 18.60
C ARG A 126 -9.39 11.06 18.84
#